data_6566182b445bdc92c368ec33d0db9fe8
#
_entry.id   6566182b445bdc92c368ec33d0db9fe8
#
_cell.length_a   1.000
_cell.length_b   1.000
_cell.length_c   1.000
_cell.angle_alpha   90.00
_cell.angle_beta   90.00
_cell.angle_gamma   90.00
#
_symmetry.space_group_name_H-M   'P 1'
#
loop_
_entity.id
_entity.type
_entity.pdbx_description
1 polymer ?
#
loop_
_entity_poly.entity_id
_entity_poly.type
_entity_poly.pdbx_seq_one_letter_code
_entity_poly.pdbx_strand_id
1 'polypeptide(L)'
;MAEKLKIIPLGGLNEIGKNLTVYEYGNDIIIVDVGMGFPDDDMYGVDVVIPDVSYLIKHQDKIRGIFLTHGHEDHIGALPYVLRSFQAPIYATRMTLGLVGLKLEEHKLLDSTKLVTCEAGDIVKAGKFSVEFIHANHSIADAVSFAIKCPVGTVIHTGDFKIDPTPIKGKIMDLTRLGELGKEGVLALLCDSTNVERPGYTRSERAVGNSFDALFRGCKERIIVTTFASNVDRIQQIINVAASYGRKVAITGRSMENSLQVATELGYTEIPKGVLVDLNHIKSLPKDKVCIITTGSQGEAMSALFRIAFSTHRQVEIQPGDRVIISASAVPGNENSVNNIINELYRKKAEVVSENAGTLHVSGHACQDELKIIHALVRPKFFMPVHGEQRHLRTHARVAEEMGTPPQNILIADVGRVVEFTHNSAQLAGTVPSGRVFVDGYGVGNVGSVVLRDRRHLAQDGMIVVVVSLSGETGDLVSGPDIITRGFVYVKESEGLMDELREVALDSLEACQAQGMLDWASIKSAIKSEMSRYLYRKTKRNPMILPVIMEV
;
A
#
# COMPACT_ATOMS: atom_id res chain seq x y z
N MET A 1 -8.33 -37.56 14.81
CA MET A 1 -7.75 -37.17 13.51
C MET A 1 -6.42 -36.48 13.80
N ALA A 2 -5.39 -36.76 13.02
CA ALA A 2 -4.12 -36.03 13.19
C ALA A 2 -4.34 -34.52 12.98
N GLU A 3 -3.70 -33.71 13.82
CA GLU A 3 -3.75 -32.25 13.67
C GLU A 3 -3.09 -31.87 12.33
N LYS A 4 -3.69 -30.90 11.63
CA LYS A 4 -3.22 -30.38 10.34
C LYS A 4 -2.64 -28.99 10.54
N LEU A 5 -1.61 -28.66 9.77
CA LEU A 5 -1.19 -27.28 9.61
C LEU A 5 -2.17 -26.58 8.67
N LYS A 6 -2.70 -25.43 9.08
CA LYS A 6 -3.50 -24.56 8.22
C LYS A 6 -2.69 -23.31 7.90
N ILE A 7 -2.63 -22.96 6.63
CA ILE A 7 -2.09 -21.70 6.15
C ILE A 7 -3.27 -20.91 5.56
N ILE A 8 -3.49 -19.70 6.08
CA ILE A 8 -4.65 -18.89 5.74
C ILE A 8 -4.18 -17.48 5.38
N PRO A 9 -4.07 -17.16 4.09
CA PRO A 9 -3.79 -15.79 3.65
C PRO A 9 -5.01 -14.90 3.93
N LEU A 10 -4.83 -13.82 4.66
CA LEU A 10 -5.84 -12.78 4.85
C LEU A 10 -5.58 -11.54 3.99
N GLY A 11 -4.47 -11.52 3.25
CA GLY A 11 -4.09 -10.51 2.27
C GLY A 11 -2.89 -10.97 1.45
N GLY A 12 -2.45 -10.15 0.48
CA GLY A 12 -1.28 -10.42 -0.36
C GLY A 12 -1.50 -11.42 -1.50
N LEU A 13 -2.75 -11.83 -1.76
CA LEU A 13 -3.12 -12.70 -2.89
C LEU A 13 -4.16 -12.01 -3.77
N ASN A 14 -4.00 -12.15 -5.09
CA ASN A 14 -4.79 -11.46 -6.12
C ASN A 14 -4.67 -9.93 -6.05
N GLU A 15 -3.70 -9.45 -5.33
CA GLU A 15 -3.38 -8.04 -5.11
C GLU A 15 -1.90 -7.90 -4.74
N ILE A 16 -1.37 -6.69 -4.85
CA ILE A 16 -0.06 -6.32 -4.28
C ILE A 16 -0.34 -5.46 -3.05
N GLY A 17 0.26 -5.83 -1.92
CA GLY A 17 0.03 -5.20 -0.62
C GLY A 17 -0.89 -5.99 0.30
N LYS A 18 -1.19 -5.44 1.47
CA LYS A 18 -1.96 -6.06 2.56
C LYS A 18 -1.47 -7.46 2.97
N ASN A 19 -0.16 -7.70 2.93
CA ASN A 19 0.38 -9.01 3.27
C ASN A 19 0.05 -9.39 4.71
N LEU A 20 -0.67 -10.48 4.88
CA LEU A 20 -0.98 -11.10 6.17
C LEU A 20 -1.27 -12.57 5.96
N THR A 21 -0.41 -13.43 6.51
CA THR A 21 -0.57 -14.88 6.43
C THR A 21 -0.64 -15.49 7.83
N VAL A 22 -1.69 -16.24 8.09
CA VAL A 22 -1.92 -16.95 9.35
C VAL A 22 -1.44 -18.39 9.22
N TYR A 23 -0.68 -18.86 10.20
CA TYR A 23 -0.29 -20.26 10.38
C TYR A 23 -0.96 -20.78 11.64
N GLU A 24 -1.84 -21.78 11.53
CA GLU A 24 -2.53 -22.40 12.66
C GLU A 24 -2.20 -23.88 12.74
N TYR A 25 -1.82 -24.33 13.93
CA TYR A 25 -1.65 -25.74 14.26
C TYR A 25 -2.18 -26.01 15.67
N GLY A 26 -3.26 -26.79 15.75
CA GLY A 26 -3.94 -27.06 17.02
C GLY A 26 -4.45 -25.79 17.70
N ASN A 27 -3.93 -25.50 18.88
CA ASN A 27 -4.28 -24.31 19.66
C ASN A 27 -3.24 -23.17 19.54
N ASP A 28 -2.38 -23.20 18.56
CA ASP A 28 -1.37 -22.18 18.37
C ASP A 28 -1.52 -21.53 16.99
N ILE A 29 -1.48 -20.21 16.98
CA ILE A 29 -1.51 -19.36 15.79
C ILE A 29 -0.28 -18.45 15.81
N ILE A 30 0.43 -18.37 14.69
CA ILE A 30 1.38 -17.29 14.41
C ILE A 30 0.94 -16.54 13.16
N ILE A 31 1.32 -15.27 13.09
CA ILE A 31 0.98 -14.37 12.00
C ILE A 31 2.28 -13.93 11.35
N VAL A 32 2.36 -14.02 10.02
CA VAL A 32 3.47 -13.44 9.25
C VAL A 32 2.95 -12.23 8.50
N ASP A 33 3.55 -11.08 8.82
CA ASP A 33 3.23 -9.76 8.34
C ASP A 33 1.82 -9.26 8.70
N VAL A 34 1.66 -7.94 8.73
CA VAL A 34 0.38 -7.24 8.98
C VAL A 34 0.39 -5.96 8.13
N GLY A 35 0.28 -6.15 6.84
CA GLY A 35 0.43 -5.11 5.85
C GLY A 35 -0.84 -4.35 5.54
N MET A 36 -0.68 -3.14 5.00
CA MET A 36 -1.76 -2.36 4.42
C MET A 36 -1.67 -2.33 2.90
N GLY A 37 -2.77 -1.95 2.25
CA GLY A 37 -2.84 -1.59 0.84
C GLY A 37 -3.26 -0.14 0.68
N PHE A 38 -3.03 0.39 -0.51
CA PHE A 38 -3.51 1.72 -0.89
C PHE A 38 -4.92 1.61 -1.50
N PRO A 39 -5.76 2.65 -1.35
CA PRO A 39 -7.06 2.66 -1.98
C PRO A 39 -6.94 2.76 -3.50
N ASP A 40 -7.89 2.14 -4.21
CA ASP A 40 -8.07 2.32 -5.65
C ASP A 40 -8.62 3.75 -5.93
N ASP A 41 -8.42 4.28 -7.14
CA ASP A 41 -8.82 5.66 -7.52
C ASP A 41 -10.32 5.96 -7.31
N ASP A 42 -11.15 4.94 -7.25
CA ASP A 42 -12.60 5.06 -7.05
C ASP A 42 -13.05 4.93 -5.59
N MET A 43 -12.10 4.77 -4.66
CA MET A 43 -12.33 4.70 -3.22
C MET A 43 -12.22 6.09 -2.57
N TYR A 44 -13.08 7.00 -2.97
CA TYR A 44 -13.05 8.40 -2.50
C TYR A 44 -13.04 8.54 -0.99
N GLY A 45 -12.03 9.24 -0.45
CA GLY A 45 -11.90 9.54 0.98
C GLY A 45 -11.49 8.33 1.84
N VAL A 46 -11.01 7.25 1.23
CA VAL A 46 -10.34 6.16 1.93
C VAL A 46 -8.84 6.47 1.98
N ASP A 47 -8.26 6.45 3.17
CA ASP A 47 -6.82 6.70 3.34
C ASP A 47 -5.98 5.43 3.19
N VAL A 48 -6.48 4.32 3.74
CA VAL A 48 -5.76 3.04 3.82
C VAL A 48 -6.75 1.89 3.71
N VAL A 49 -6.30 0.79 3.12
CA VAL A 49 -7.03 -0.48 3.08
C VAL A 49 -6.27 -1.51 3.91
N ILE A 50 -6.93 -2.12 4.89
CA ILE A 50 -6.33 -3.14 5.74
C ILE A 50 -7.05 -4.49 5.59
N PRO A 51 -6.42 -5.62 5.95
CA PRO A 51 -7.08 -6.93 5.91
C PRO A 51 -8.18 -7.03 6.98
N ASP A 52 -9.22 -7.80 6.68
CA ASP A 52 -10.20 -8.23 7.68
C ASP A 52 -9.56 -9.27 8.60
N VAL A 53 -9.42 -8.91 9.87
CA VAL A 53 -8.83 -9.76 10.91
C VAL A 53 -9.87 -10.38 11.85
N SER A 54 -11.15 -10.42 11.46
CA SER A 54 -12.25 -10.99 12.27
C SER A 54 -11.97 -12.45 12.71
N TYR A 55 -11.28 -13.21 11.85
CA TYR A 55 -10.83 -14.56 12.19
C TYR A 55 -9.86 -14.56 13.37
N LEU A 56 -8.88 -13.66 13.37
CA LEU A 56 -7.86 -13.53 14.43
C LEU A 56 -8.48 -13.03 15.73
N ILE A 57 -9.39 -12.07 15.67
CA ILE A 57 -10.11 -11.55 16.86
C ILE A 57 -10.87 -12.70 17.55
N LYS A 58 -11.54 -13.56 16.78
CA LYS A 58 -12.28 -14.71 17.29
C LYS A 58 -11.37 -15.77 17.94
N HIS A 59 -10.09 -15.82 17.57
CA HIS A 59 -9.13 -16.83 18.03
C HIS A 59 -7.93 -16.20 18.74
N GLN A 60 -8.09 -15.01 19.34
CA GLN A 60 -7.00 -14.24 19.94
C GLN A 60 -6.26 -14.99 21.07
N ASP A 61 -6.95 -15.88 21.78
CA ASP A 61 -6.38 -16.75 22.81
C ASP A 61 -5.32 -17.72 22.28
N LYS A 62 -5.36 -18.05 21.00
CA LYS A 62 -4.41 -18.93 20.32
C LYS A 62 -3.20 -18.20 19.74
N ILE A 63 -3.22 -16.87 19.62
CA ILE A 63 -2.14 -16.10 18.98
C ILE A 63 -0.89 -16.11 19.86
N ARG A 64 0.24 -16.60 19.32
CA ARG A 64 1.53 -16.70 19.99
C ARG A 64 2.50 -15.59 19.60
N GLY A 65 2.30 -14.97 18.44
CA GLY A 65 3.15 -13.86 17.99
C GLY A 65 2.89 -13.45 16.55
N ILE A 66 3.38 -12.26 16.25
CA ILE A 66 3.44 -11.67 14.92
C ILE A 66 4.91 -11.62 14.51
N PHE A 67 5.23 -12.14 13.33
CA PHE A 67 6.57 -12.20 12.77
C PHE A 67 6.61 -11.33 11.52
N LEU A 68 7.50 -10.34 11.48
CA LEU A 68 7.57 -9.41 10.36
C LEU A 68 8.80 -9.68 9.51
N THR A 69 8.58 -9.81 8.21
CA THR A 69 9.65 -10.07 7.24
C THR A 69 10.53 -8.85 7.02
N HIS A 70 9.94 -7.67 6.91
CA HIS A 70 10.63 -6.40 6.71
C HIS A 70 9.71 -5.19 6.95
N GLY A 71 10.25 -3.97 6.84
CA GLY A 71 9.58 -2.75 7.27
C GLY A 71 8.81 -1.97 6.19
N HIS A 72 8.42 -2.56 5.06
CA HIS A 72 7.55 -1.89 4.08
C HIS A 72 6.10 -1.82 4.56
N GLU A 73 5.37 -0.81 4.08
CA GLU A 73 4.00 -0.53 4.50
C GLU A 73 3.03 -1.69 4.23
N ASP A 74 3.20 -2.36 3.14
CA ASP A 74 2.41 -3.51 2.73
C ASP A 74 2.71 -4.79 3.55
N HIS A 75 3.66 -4.71 4.52
CA HIS A 75 3.99 -5.74 5.49
C HIS A 75 3.79 -5.32 6.94
N ILE A 76 3.88 -4.02 7.27
CA ILE A 76 3.73 -3.53 8.65
C ILE A 76 2.63 -2.48 8.83
N GLY A 77 2.11 -1.92 7.75
CA GLY A 77 1.29 -0.71 7.80
C GLY A 77 -0.07 -0.86 8.50
N ALA A 78 -0.63 -2.06 8.57
CA ALA A 78 -1.89 -2.30 9.26
C ALA A 78 -1.73 -2.57 10.77
N LEU A 79 -0.51 -2.72 11.30
CA LEU A 79 -0.26 -3.00 12.72
C LEU A 79 -0.99 -2.05 13.66
N PRO A 80 -0.96 -0.69 13.49
CA PRO A 80 -1.61 0.22 14.43
C PRO A 80 -3.13 0.04 14.51
N TYR A 81 -3.74 -0.46 13.44
CA TYR A 81 -5.19 -0.70 13.38
C TYR A 81 -5.55 -2.05 13.98
N VAL A 82 -4.78 -3.09 13.65
CA VAL A 82 -5.03 -4.48 14.08
C VAL A 82 -4.77 -4.65 15.58
N LEU A 83 -3.72 -4.04 16.11
CA LEU A 83 -3.35 -4.12 17.53
C LEU A 83 -4.34 -3.44 18.48
N ARG A 84 -5.29 -2.66 17.97
CA ARG A 84 -6.43 -2.18 18.76
C ARG A 84 -7.46 -3.27 19.04
N SER A 85 -7.49 -4.33 18.24
CA SER A 85 -8.45 -5.42 18.35
C SER A 85 -7.92 -6.60 19.16
N PHE A 86 -6.61 -6.88 19.08
CA PHE A 86 -5.93 -7.88 19.91
C PHE A 86 -4.45 -7.52 20.08
N GLN A 87 -3.83 -8.05 21.12
CA GLN A 87 -2.41 -7.83 21.39
C GLN A 87 -1.62 -9.13 21.27
N ALA A 88 -0.44 -9.04 20.67
CA ALA A 88 0.50 -10.16 20.56
C ALA A 88 1.94 -9.62 20.52
N PRO A 89 2.94 -10.38 21.00
CA PRO A 89 4.34 -9.98 20.82
C PRO A 89 4.71 -9.93 19.35
N ILE A 90 5.48 -8.91 18.97
CA ILE A 90 5.99 -8.70 17.60
C ILE A 90 7.46 -9.04 17.58
N TYR A 91 7.85 -9.96 16.70
CA TYR A 91 9.20 -10.40 16.47
C TYR A 91 9.68 -9.90 15.11
N ALA A 92 10.74 -9.13 15.08
CA ALA A 92 11.33 -8.63 13.83
C ALA A 92 12.77 -8.18 14.02
N THR A 93 13.43 -7.85 12.92
CA THR A 93 14.77 -7.29 12.91
C THR A 93 14.80 -5.84 13.37
N ARG A 94 15.99 -5.33 13.71
CA ARG A 94 16.16 -4.00 14.32
C ARG A 94 15.60 -2.87 13.45
N MET A 95 15.89 -2.88 12.15
CA MET A 95 15.39 -1.84 11.24
C MET A 95 13.86 -1.89 11.13
N THR A 96 13.29 -3.07 11.00
CA THR A 96 11.83 -3.27 10.94
C THR A 96 11.16 -2.78 12.22
N LEU A 97 11.68 -3.14 13.40
CA LEU A 97 11.12 -2.67 14.68
C LEU A 97 11.29 -1.16 14.89
N GLY A 98 12.36 -0.56 14.38
CA GLY A 98 12.53 0.89 14.43
C GLY A 98 11.39 1.61 13.68
N LEU A 99 11.04 1.13 12.48
CA LEU A 99 9.92 1.68 11.70
C LEU A 99 8.57 1.39 12.34
N VAL A 100 8.37 0.18 12.87
CA VAL A 100 7.16 -0.19 13.63
C VAL A 100 7.01 0.70 14.86
N GLY A 101 8.11 0.95 15.58
CA GLY A 101 8.10 1.81 16.77
C GLY A 101 7.56 3.21 16.50
N LEU A 102 8.02 3.85 15.42
CA LEU A 102 7.51 5.17 15.01
C LEU A 102 6.00 5.15 14.73
N LYS A 103 5.51 4.12 14.04
CA LYS A 103 4.08 3.97 13.76
C LYS A 103 3.25 3.76 15.03
N LEU A 104 3.72 2.91 15.91
CA LEU A 104 3.03 2.63 17.18
C LEU A 104 3.04 3.85 18.10
N GLU A 105 4.10 4.64 18.10
CA GLU A 105 4.19 5.91 18.85
C GLU A 105 3.17 6.93 18.33
N GLU A 106 3.07 7.13 17.00
CA GLU A 106 2.08 8.01 16.37
C GLU A 106 0.65 7.63 16.76
N HIS A 107 0.37 6.33 16.88
CA HIS A 107 -0.94 5.79 17.27
C HIS A 107 -1.10 5.54 18.78
N LYS A 108 -0.11 5.90 19.62
CA LYS A 108 -0.10 5.73 21.09
C LYS A 108 -0.25 4.27 21.54
N LEU A 109 0.36 3.36 20.80
CA LEU A 109 0.32 1.91 21.06
C LEU A 109 1.69 1.35 21.47
N LEU A 110 2.77 2.14 21.43
CA LEU A 110 4.12 1.65 21.65
C LEU A 110 4.27 1.04 23.05
N ASP A 111 3.80 1.74 24.10
CA ASP A 111 3.94 1.30 25.50
C ASP A 111 3.13 0.03 25.81
N SER A 112 2.06 -0.25 25.05
CA SER A 112 1.20 -1.41 25.23
C SER A 112 1.62 -2.61 24.40
N THR A 113 2.59 -2.45 23.48
CA THR A 113 2.97 -3.49 22.51
C THR A 113 4.34 -4.06 22.86
N LYS A 114 4.42 -5.39 22.99
CA LYS A 114 5.69 -6.07 23.23
C LYS A 114 6.46 -6.24 21.92
N LEU A 115 7.55 -5.51 21.75
CA LEU A 115 8.49 -5.62 20.64
C LEU A 115 9.67 -6.51 21.06
N VAL A 116 10.04 -7.48 20.24
CA VAL A 116 11.14 -8.41 20.48
C VAL A 116 12.09 -8.38 19.28
N THR A 117 13.29 -7.86 19.49
CA THR A 117 14.31 -7.80 18.45
C THR A 117 14.89 -9.19 18.19
N CYS A 118 14.96 -9.54 16.92
CA CYS A 118 15.59 -10.77 16.43
C CYS A 118 16.63 -10.43 15.35
N GLU A 119 17.58 -11.33 15.18
CA GLU A 119 18.59 -11.25 14.13
C GLU A 119 18.49 -12.48 13.19
N ALA A 120 19.04 -12.35 11.99
CA ALA A 120 19.15 -13.51 11.09
C ALA A 120 19.99 -14.60 11.75
N GLY A 121 19.48 -15.83 11.79
CA GLY A 121 20.01 -16.97 12.53
C GLY A 121 19.26 -17.29 13.82
N ASP A 122 18.48 -16.34 14.35
CA ASP A 122 17.69 -16.59 15.56
C ASP A 122 16.51 -17.54 15.28
N ILE A 123 16.18 -18.33 16.31
CA ILE A 123 15.05 -19.25 16.30
C ILE A 123 14.13 -18.91 17.47
N VAL A 124 12.92 -18.49 17.16
CA VAL A 124 11.90 -18.15 18.15
C VAL A 124 10.88 -19.27 18.28
N LYS A 125 10.64 -19.72 19.52
CA LYS A 125 9.57 -20.67 19.83
C LYS A 125 8.28 -19.95 20.15
N ALA A 126 7.22 -20.30 19.42
CA ALA A 126 5.87 -19.71 19.55
C ALA A 126 4.82 -20.83 19.57
N GLY A 127 4.53 -21.37 20.78
CA GLY A 127 3.70 -22.56 20.95
C GLY A 127 4.33 -23.80 20.28
N LYS A 128 3.60 -24.42 19.36
CA LYS A 128 4.07 -25.58 18.56
C LYS A 128 4.92 -25.18 17.37
N PHE A 129 5.06 -23.87 17.11
CA PHE A 129 5.89 -23.36 16.04
C PHE A 129 7.31 -23.03 16.52
N SER A 130 8.25 -23.19 15.64
CA SER A 130 9.63 -22.72 15.77
C SER A 130 9.97 -21.94 14.50
N VAL A 131 10.18 -20.64 14.62
CA VAL A 131 10.39 -19.71 13.50
C VAL A 131 11.85 -19.29 13.47
N GLU A 132 12.56 -19.68 12.43
CA GLU A 132 13.96 -19.33 12.17
C GLU A 132 14.00 -18.13 11.21
N PHE A 133 14.79 -17.11 11.56
CA PHE A 133 15.01 -15.91 10.77
C PHE A 133 16.18 -16.13 9.81
N ILE A 134 15.95 -16.02 8.50
CA ILE A 134 16.97 -16.24 7.45
C ILE A 134 17.19 -14.91 6.73
N HIS A 135 18.45 -14.47 6.64
CA HIS A 135 18.76 -13.20 5.98
C HIS A 135 18.32 -13.18 4.51
N ALA A 136 17.63 -12.13 4.11
CA ALA A 136 17.20 -11.87 2.74
C ALA A 136 17.68 -10.48 2.27
N ASN A 137 17.90 -10.32 0.96
CA ASN A 137 18.13 -9.01 0.36
C ASN A 137 16.82 -8.49 -0.21
N HIS A 138 16.52 -7.23 0.07
CA HIS A 138 15.39 -6.52 -0.51
C HIS A 138 15.76 -5.04 -0.76
N SER A 139 14.78 -4.18 -1.06
CA SER A 139 14.99 -2.73 -1.21
C SER A 139 15.00 -1.97 0.11
N ILE A 140 14.89 -2.67 1.22
CA ILE A 140 15.00 -2.15 2.59
C ILE A 140 15.99 -2.99 3.39
N ALA A 141 16.68 -2.37 4.34
CA ALA A 141 17.64 -3.07 5.18
C ALA A 141 16.97 -4.09 6.12
N ASP A 142 17.71 -5.13 6.48
CA ASP A 142 17.33 -6.15 7.47
C ASP A 142 16.11 -7.01 7.10
N ALA A 143 15.80 -7.17 5.82
CA ALA A 143 14.78 -8.11 5.38
C ALA A 143 15.16 -9.56 5.72
N VAL A 144 14.16 -10.37 6.06
CA VAL A 144 14.31 -11.79 6.39
C VAL A 144 13.24 -12.65 5.73
N SER A 145 13.62 -13.88 5.41
CA SER A 145 12.72 -14.99 5.15
C SER A 145 12.54 -15.82 6.42
N PHE A 146 11.50 -16.62 6.50
CA PHE A 146 11.24 -17.50 7.64
C PHE A 146 11.27 -18.97 7.25
N ALA A 147 11.93 -19.80 8.09
CA ALA A 147 11.68 -21.22 8.14
C ALA A 147 10.79 -21.53 9.34
N ILE A 148 9.53 -21.85 9.08
CA ILE A 148 8.49 -22.10 10.07
C ILE A 148 8.35 -23.59 10.26
N LYS A 149 8.88 -24.12 11.37
CA LYS A 149 8.82 -25.55 11.73
C LYS A 149 7.64 -25.83 12.64
N CYS A 150 6.88 -26.87 12.35
CA CYS A 150 5.82 -27.42 13.21
C CYS A 150 5.83 -28.96 13.10
N PRO A 151 5.02 -29.70 13.89
CA PRO A 151 4.99 -31.16 13.83
C PRO A 151 4.63 -31.77 12.46
N VAL A 152 4.00 -30.98 11.56
CA VAL A 152 3.66 -31.45 10.20
C VAL A 152 4.86 -31.35 9.23
N GLY A 153 5.77 -30.42 9.46
CA GLY A 153 6.94 -30.20 8.61
C GLY A 153 7.44 -28.76 8.65
N THR A 154 8.36 -28.45 7.77
CA THR A 154 8.96 -27.12 7.63
C THR A 154 8.34 -26.38 6.45
N VAL A 155 7.89 -25.15 6.68
CA VAL A 155 7.43 -24.25 5.63
C VAL A 155 8.43 -23.10 5.49
N ILE A 156 8.84 -22.81 4.26
CA ILE A 156 9.62 -21.60 3.95
C ILE A 156 8.66 -20.52 3.49
N HIS A 157 8.73 -19.34 4.13
CA HIS A 157 8.05 -18.12 3.71
C HIS A 157 9.13 -17.11 3.34
N THR A 158 9.25 -16.79 2.05
CA THR A 158 10.37 -15.96 1.60
C THR A 158 10.29 -14.51 2.10
N GLY A 159 9.06 -13.99 2.36
CA GLY A 159 8.88 -12.55 2.33
C GLY A 159 9.27 -12.01 0.96
N ASP A 160 9.52 -10.72 0.88
CA ASP A 160 10.00 -10.07 -0.33
C ASP A 160 11.52 -10.18 -0.41
N PHE A 161 12.03 -10.56 -1.57
CA PHE A 161 13.46 -10.78 -1.71
C PHE A 161 13.96 -10.57 -3.14
N LYS A 162 15.26 -10.40 -3.26
CA LYS A 162 16.05 -10.58 -4.47
C LYS A 162 17.37 -11.30 -4.12
N ILE A 163 18.08 -11.79 -5.12
CA ILE A 163 19.42 -12.31 -4.95
C ILE A 163 20.42 -11.25 -5.42
N ASP A 164 20.94 -10.45 -4.48
CA ASP A 164 21.96 -9.44 -4.79
C ASP A 164 23.34 -9.95 -4.35
N PRO A 165 24.21 -10.36 -5.29
CA PRO A 165 25.55 -10.87 -4.95
C PRO A 165 26.53 -9.77 -4.52
N THR A 166 26.16 -8.51 -4.69
CA THR A 166 27.00 -7.34 -4.37
C THR A 166 26.21 -6.24 -3.65
N PRO A 167 25.55 -6.54 -2.51
CA PRO A 167 24.75 -5.56 -1.78
C PRO A 167 25.58 -4.35 -1.38
N ILE A 168 24.93 -3.21 -1.16
CA ILE A 168 25.60 -1.97 -0.75
C ILE A 168 26.18 -2.12 0.65
N LYS A 169 25.36 -2.58 1.57
CA LYS A 169 25.72 -2.91 2.96
C LYS A 169 25.19 -4.31 3.30
N GLY A 170 25.77 -4.88 4.35
CA GLY A 170 25.31 -6.16 4.89
C GLY A 170 25.79 -7.39 4.12
N LYS A 171 25.06 -8.47 4.28
CA LYS A 171 25.37 -9.79 3.74
C LYS A 171 24.54 -10.07 2.50
N ILE A 172 24.98 -11.00 1.68
CA ILE A 172 24.14 -11.60 0.62
C ILE A 172 23.07 -12.48 1.27
N MET A 173 21.96 -12.71 0.55
CA MET A 173 20.91 -13.64 0.99
C MET A 173 21.50 -15.00 1.37
N ASP A 174 21.04 -15.59 2.48
CA ASP A 174 21.57 -16.86 2.98
C ASP A 174 21.04 -18.05 2.18
N LEU A 175 21.52 -18.17 0.95
CA LEU A 175 21.22 -19.27 0.05
C LEU A 175 21.74 -20.61 0.58
N THR A 176 22.82 -20.59 1.37
CA THR A 176 23.39 -21.80 1.98
C THR A 176 22.39 -22.40 2.94
N ARG A 177 21.81 -21.58 3.83
CA ARG A 177 20.81 -22.07 4.80
C ARG A 177 19.55 -22.58 4.12
N LEU A 178 19.07 -21.91 3.07
CA LEU A 178 17.94 -22.40 2.28
C LEU A 178 18.24 -23.76 1.63
N GLY A 179 19.45 -23.96 1.10
CA GLY A 179 19.89 -25.25 0.54
C GLY A 179 20.01 -26.36 1.59
N GLU A 180 20.46 -26.04 2.82
CA GLU A 180 20.49 -26.98 3.94
C GLU A 180 19.06 -27.42 4.32
N LEU A 181 18.15 -26.48 4.47
CA LEU A 181 16.73 -26.77 4.74
C LEU A 181 16.10 -27.62 3.63
N GLY A 182 16.47 -27.36 2.36
CA GLY A 182 16.05 -28.18 1.24
C GLY A 182 16.55 -29.64 1.34
N LYS A 183 17.75 -29.89 1.91
CA LYS A 183 18.25 -31.25 2.19
C LYS A 183 17.57 -31.89 3.40
N GLU A 184 17.21 -31.08 4.43
CA GLU A 184 16.44 -31.55 5.59
C GLU A 184 15.02 -31.96 5.19
N GLY A 185 14.46 -31.38 4.12
CA GLY A 185 13.11 -31.60 3.60
C GLY A 185 12.15 -30.47 3.95
N VAL A 186 11.62 -29.81 2.92
CA VAL A 186 10.66 -28.71 3.04
C VAL A 186 9.28 -29.18 2.61
N LEU A 187 8.30 -29.00 3.51
CA LEU A 187 6.91 -29.33 3.26
C LEU A 187 6.29 -28.39 2.22
N ALA A 188 6.44 -27.09 2.42
CA ALA A 188 5.88 -26.10 1.51
C ALA A 188 6.78 -24.86 1.38
N LEU A 189 6.74 -24.24 0.20
CA LEU A 189 7.38 -22.96 -0.10
C LEU A 189 6.30 -21.95 -0.44
N LEU A 190 6.19 -20.87 0.36
CA LEU A 190 5.45 -19.67 0.03
C LEU A 190 6.45 -18.64 -0.50
N CYS A 191 6.30 -18.22 -1.76
CA CYS A 191 7.32 -17.44 -2.45
C CYS A 191 6.74 -16.19 -3.12
N ASP A 192 7.43 -15.06 -2.96
CA ASP A 192 7.16 -13.78 -3.63
C ASP A 192 7.00 -13.96 -5.14
N SER A 193 5.94 -13.39 -5.71
CA SER A 193 5.62 -13.52 -7.14
C SER A 193 5.68 -12.20 -7.90
N THR A 194 6.03 -11.09 -7.26
CA THR A 194 5.88 -9.72 -7.79
C THR A 194 6.55 -9.53 -9.16
N ASN A 195 7.77 -10.04 -9.36
CA ASN A 195 8.52 -9.90 -10.62
C ASN A 195 8.61 -11.18 -11.45
N VAL A 196 7.78 -12.16 -11.21
CA VAL A 196 7.85 -13.46 -11.91
C VAL A 196 7.71 -13.37 -13.43
N GLU A 197 7.07 -12.31 -13.95
CA GLU A 197 6.92 -12.09 -15.39
C GLU A 197 8.20 -11.52 -16.03
N ARG A 198 9.18 -11.08 -15.23
CA ARG A 198 10.44 -10.51 -15.70
C ARG A 198 11.49 -11.62 -15.84
N PRO A 199 12.02 -11.88 -17.04
CA PRO A 199 13.07 -12.87 -17.23
C PRO A 199 14.40 -12.41 -16.63
N GLY A 200 15.30 -13.34 -16.35
CA GLY A 200 16.65 -13.06 -15.87
C GLY A 200 16.72 -12.73 -14.39
N TYR A 201 17.59 -11.79 -14.06
CA TYR A 201 17.99 -11.43 -12.69
C TYR A 201 17.73 -9.97 -12.41
N THR A 202 17.37 -9.66 -11.17
CA THR A 202 17.30 -8.29 -10.66
C THR A 202 18.71 -7.73 -10.50
N ARG A 203 18.94 -6.52 -11.02
CA ARG A 203 20.24 -5.86 -10.89
C ARG A 203 20.55 -5.50 -9.44
N SER A 204 21.87 -5.45 -9.13
CA SER A 204 22.34 -4.94 -7.84
C SER A 204 22.03 -3.46 -7.66
N GLU A 205 21.72 -3.06 -6.44
CA GLU A 205 21.51 -1.65 -6.05
C GLU A 205 22.75 -0.76 -6.34
N ARG A 206 23.96 -1.34 -6.37
CA ARG A 206 25.20 -0.64 -6.77
C ARG A 206 25.14 -0.01 -8.14
N ALA A 207 24.37 -0.59 -9.07
CA ALA A 207 24.24 -0.04 -10.43
C ALA A 207 23.62 1.37 -10.44
N VAL A 208 22.75 1.65 -9.47
CA VAL A 208 22.11 2.96 -9.31
C VAL A 208 23.12 4.02 -8.87
N GLY A 209 24.05 3.67 -7.97
CA GLY A 209 25.11 4.58 -7.52
C GLY A 209 26.01 5.07 -8.66
N ASN A 210 26.36 4.18 -9.61
CA ASN A 210 27.13 4.55 -10.79
C ASN A 210 26.37 5.55 -11.68
N SER A 211 25.07 5.41 -11.79
CA SER A 211 24.22 6.36 -12.54
C SER A 211 24.16 7.71 -11.85
N PHE A 212 24.07 7.73 -10.51
CA PHE A 212 24.13 9.00 -9.76
C PHE A 212 25.47 9.71 -9.98
N ASP A 213 26.61 9.00 -9.90
CA ASP A 213 27.92 9.62 -10.15
C ASP A 213 27.97 10.30 -11.53
N ALA A 214 27.50 9.60 -12.58
CA ALA A 214 27.46 10.15 -13.92
C ALA A 214 26.56 11.41 -14.03
N LEU A 215 25.42 11.43 -13.34
CA LEU A 215 24.48 12.55 -13.35
C LEU A 215 24.94 13.73 -12.50
N PHE A 216 25.71 13.51 -11.45
CA PHE A 216 26.24 14.58 -10.61
C PHE A 216 27.46 15.23 -11.23
N ARG A 217 28.21 14.48 -12.04
CA ARG A 217 29.45 14.94 -12.67
C ARG A 217 29.19 16.15 -13.56
N GLY A 218 29.88 17.25 -13.26
CA GLY A 218 29.82 18.49 -14.06
C GLY A 218 28.51 19.26 -13.97
N CYS A 219 27.52 18.82 -13.20
CA CYS A 219 26.27 19.56 -13.03
C CYS A 219 26.50 20.83 -12.23
N LYS A 220 26.15 22.00 -12.82
CA LYS A 220 26.28 23.33 -12.20
C LYS A 220 25.02 23.82 -11.50
N GLU A 221 23.90 23.16 -11.74
CA GLU A 221 22.59 23.47 -11.17
C GLU A 221 22.31 22.68 -9.89
N ARG A 222 21.22 23.02 -9.20
CA ARG A 222 20.74 22.22 -8.07
C ARG A 222 20.31 20.84 -8.55
N ILE A 223 20.54 19.83 -7.73
CA ILE A 223 20.08 18.47 -7.98
C ILE A 223 18.99 18.14 -6.96
N ILE A 224 17.86 17.67 -7.46
CA ILE A 224 16.73 17.21 -6.66
C ILE A 224 16.51 15.73 -7.01
N VAL A 225 16.62 14.85 -6.02
CA VAL A 225 16.45 13.40 -6.24
C VAL A 225 15.22 12.93 -5.47
N THR A 226 14.30 12.30 -6.17
CA THR A 226 13.17 11.62 -5.50
C THR A 226 13.34 10.11 -5.53
N THR A 227 13.06 9.47 -4.41
CA THR A 227 13.15 8.02 -4.25
C THR A 227 12.20 7.53 -3.16
N PHE A 228 12.08 6.21 -3.00
CA PHE A 228 11.32 5.62 -1.90
C PHE A 228 11.99 5.93 -0.55
N ALA A 229 11.19 6.34 0.42
CA ALA A 229 11.65 6.70 1.76
C ALA A 229 12.28 5.53 2.52
N SER A 230 11.83 4.31 2.24
CA SER A 230 12.30 3.07 2.86
C SER A 230 13.64 2.58 2.31
N ASN A 231 14.05 3.03 1.11
CA ASN A 231 15.30 2.57 0.49
C ASN A 231 16.50 3.37 1.04
N VAL A 232 16.88 3.04 2.26
CA VAL A 232 17.99 3.72 2.98
C VAL A 232 19.34 3.53 2.29
N ASP A 233 19.57 2.42 1.60
CA ASP A 233 20.79 2.19 0.83
C ASP A 233 20.92 3.15 -0.35
N ARG A 234 19.82 3.42 -1.04
CA ARG A 234 19.79 4.41 -2.14
C ARG A 234 20.01 5.83 -1.61
N ILE A 235 19.35 6.17 -0.51
CA ILE A 235 19.55 7.46 0.16
C ILE A 235 21.03 7.60 0.55
N GLN A 236 21.64 6.58 1.11
CA GLN A 236 23.08 6.57 1.44
C GLN A 236 23.96 6.79 0.21
N GLN A 237 23.65 6.13 -0.93
CA GLN A 237 24.40 6.34 -2.18
C GLN A 237 24.29 7.77 -2.68
N ILE A 238 23.08 8.37 -2.63
CA ILE A 238 22.88 9.77 -3.03
C ILE A 238 23.69 10.70 -2.13
N ILE A 239 23.66 10.49 -0.80
CA ILE A 239 24.44 11.28 0.16
C ILE A 239 25.95 11.17 -0.12
N ASN A 240 26.45 9.97 -0.37
CA ASN A 240 27.87 9.72 -0.65
C ASN A 240 28.32 10.41 -1.96
N VAL A 241 27.52 10.29 -3.02
CA VAL A 241 27.80 10.94 -4.30
C VAL A 241 27.72 12.46 -4.15
N ALA A 242 26.71 13.00 -3.48
CA ALA A 242 26.61 14.45 -3.22
C ALA A 242 27.84 14.96 -2.45
N ALA A 243 28.26 14.24 -1.42
CA ALA A 243 29.44 14.59 -0.63
C ALA A 243 30.74 14.60 -1.47
N SER A 244 30.93 13.63 -2.38
CA SER A 244 32.11 13.53 -3.25
C SER A 244 32.24 14.72 -4.21
N TYR A 245 31.10 15.33 -4.61
CA TYR A 245 31.04 16.55 -5.41
C TYR A 245 30.96 17.84 -4.55
N GLY A 246 31.16 17.74 -3.24
CA GLY A 246 31.14 18.88 -2.32
C GLY A 246 29.79 19.56 -2.21
N ARG A 247 28.68 18.80 -2.44
CA ARG A 247 27.32 19.30 -2.28
C ARG A 247 26.85 19.08 -0.84
N LYS A 248 26.02 20.01 -0.36
CA LYS A 248 25.23 19.85 0.86
C LYS A 248 23.93 19.18 0.52
N VAL A 249 23.47 18.29 1.39
CA VAL A 249 22.23 17.53 1.21
C VAL A 249 21.19 18.06 2.17
N ALA A 250 20.00 18.36 1.67
CA ALA A 250 18.82 18.58 2.51
C ALA A 250 17.75 17.53 2.18
N ILE A 251 16.97 17.16 3.17
CA ILE A 251 15.92 16.14 3.03
C ILE A 251 14.57 16.80 3.26
N THR A 252 13.56 16.36 2.51
CA THR A 252 12.19 16.82 2.68
C THR A 252 11.20 15.69 2.41
N GLY A 253 10.24 15.57 3.32
CA GLY A 253 9.22 14.53 3.35
C GLY A 253 9.30 13.75 4.65
N ARG A 254 8.21 13.80 5.45
CA ARG A 254 8.16 13.23 6.80
C ARG A 254 8.61 11.75 6.85
N SER A 255 8.09 10.94 5.95
CA SER A 255 8.45 9.51 5.92
C SER A 255 9.94 9.28 5.65
N MET A 256 10.56 10.11 4.79
CA MET A 256 12.00 10.01 4.49
C MET A 256 12.86 10.49 5.67
N GLU A 257 12.46 11.58 6.31
CA GLU A 257 13.13 12.09 7.51
C GLU A 257 13.10 11.04 8.63
N ASN A 258 11.94 10.44 8.89
CA ASN A 258 11.74 9.39 9.87
C ASN A 258 12.57 8.13 9.56
N SER A 259 12.51 7.64 8.32
CA SER A 259 13.27 6.45 7.91
C SER A 259 14.77 6.66 8.02
N LEU A 260 15.27 7.82 7.59
CA LEU A 260 16.70 8.15 7.68
C LEU A 260 17.14 8.33 9.14
N GLN A 261 16.31 8.93 9.98
CA GLN A 261 16.61 9.06 11.41
C GLN A 261 16.79 7.68 12.05
N VAL A 262 15.80 6.78 11.90
CA VAL A 262 15.88 5.40 12.42
C VAL A 262 17.10 4.67 11.86
N ALA A 263 17.33 4.76 10.55
CA ALA A 263 18.48 4.09 9.93
C ALA A 263 19.83 4.62 10.45
N THR A 264 19.91 5.92 10.75
CA THR A 264 21.13 6.53 11.29
C THR A 264 21.35 6.14 12.75
N GLU A 265 20.31 6.21 13.59
CA GLU A 265 20.37 5.82 15.00
C GLU A 265 20.74 4.34 15.17
N LEU A 266 20.27 3.48 14.28
CA LEU A 266 20.58 2.05 14.28
C LEU A 266 21.87 1.67 13.54
N GLY A 267 22.58 2.64 12.90
CA GLY A 267 23.86 2.43 12.21
C GLY A 267 23.74 1.84 10.79
N TYR A 268 22.53 1.83 10.19
CA TYR A 268 22.34 1.42 8.77
C TYR A 268 22.76 2.51 7.79
N THR A 269 22.79 3.77 8.22
CA THR A 269 23.31 4.89 7.42
C THR A 269 24.41 5.63 8.16
N GLU A 270 25.38 6.15 7.39
CA GLU A 270 26.48 6.98 7.89
C GLU A 270 26.51 8.30 7.13
N ILE A 271 26.17 9.37 7.81
CA ILE A 271 26.12 10.69 7.21
C ILE A 271 27.45 11.40 7.47
N PRO A 272 28.26 11.74 6.43
CA PRO A 272 29.51 12.46 6.62
C PRO A 272 29.26 13.81 7.28
N LYS A 273 30.11 14.18 8.24
CA LYS A 273 29.95 15.40 9.04
C LYS A 273 29.79 16.63 8.16
N GLY A 274 28.75 17.41 8.41
CA GLY A 274 28.47 18.67 7.73
C GLY A 274 27.97 18.52 6.29
N VAL A 275 27.62 17.32 5.83
CA VAL A 275 26.96 17.10 4.52
C VAL A 275 25.47 17.36 4.61
N LEU A 276 24.80 16.81 5.64
CA LEU A 276 23.38 17.06 5.87
C LEU A 276 23.19 18.44 6.51
N VAL A 277 22.27 19.22 5.95
CA VAL A 277 21.94 20.58 6.39
C VAL A 277 20.42 20.77 6.41
N ASP A 278 19.97 21.74 7.20
CA ASP A 278 18.57 22.14 7.22
C ASP A 278 18.13 22.71 5.87
N LEU A 279 16.89 22.48 5.50
CA LEU A 279 16.31 22.92 4.23
C LEU A 279 16.33 24.45 4.05
N ASN A 280 16.28 25.23 5.14
CA ASN A 280 16.43 26.69 5.07
C ASN A 280 17.85 27.13 4.73
N HIS A 281 18.85 26.34 5.12
CA HIS A 281 20.25 26.66 4.88
C HIS A 281 20.64 26.60 3.39
N ILE A 282 19.98 25.70 2.62
CA ILE A 282 20.29 25.53 1.18
C ILE A 282 20.03 26.78 0.35
N LYS A 283 19.13 27.69 0.80
CA LYS A 283 18.81 28.94 0.09
C LYS A 283 19.99 29.89 -0.04
N SER A 284 20.95 29.80 0.88
CA SER A 284 22.16 30.64 0.89
C SER A 284 23.33 30.03 0.12
N LEU A 285 23.21 28.79 -0.36
CA LEU A 285 24.28 28.07 -1.02
C LEU A 285 24.26 28.28 -2.53
N PRO A 286 25.42 28.27 -3.21
CA PRO A 286 25.50 28.22 -4.66
C PRO A 286 24.76 26.99 -5.20
N LYS A 287 24.13 27.10 -6.38
CA LYS A 287 23.33 26.01 -6.97
C LYS A 287 24.11 24.70 -7.12
N ASP A 288 25.37 24.77 -7.56
CA ASP A 288 26.26 23.61 -7.71
C ASP A 288 26.67 22.95 -6.37
N LYS A 289 26.28 23.55 -5.24
CA LYS A 289 26.51 23.02 -3.88
C LYS A 289 25.25 22.46 -3.23
N VAL A 290 24.16 22.38 -3.93
CA VAL A 290 22.86 21.91 -3.38
C VAL A 290 22.46 20.56 -3.97
N CYS A 291 22.07 19.64 -3.08
CA CYS A 291 21.34 18.43 -3.40
C CYS A 291 20.12 18.33 -2.45
N ILE A 292 18.94 18.05 -2.98
CA ILE A 292 17.72 17.86 -2.20
C ILE A 292 17.24 16.43 -2.44
N ILE A 293 17.01 15.68 -1.38
CA ILE A 293 16.39 14.35 -1.45
C ILE A 293 14.93 14.47 -0.98
N THR A 294 13.99 13.94 -1.75
CA THR A 294 12.56 14.14 -1.51
C THR A 294 11.73 12.88 -1.73
N THR A 295 10.59 12.81 -1.04
CA THR A 295 9.53 11.81 -1.30
C THR A 295 8.66 12.22 -2.49
N GLY A 296 7.75 11.33 -2.91
CA GLY A 296 6.79 11.62 -3.98
C GLY A 296 7.18 11.02 -5.33
N SER A 297 7.98 9.97 -5.31
CA SER A 297 8.39 9.25 -6.52
C SER A 297 7.25 8.53 -7.23
N GLN A 298 6.11 8.33 -6.56
CA GLN A 298 4.92 7.68 -7.10
C GLN A 298 3.82 8.67 -7.51
N GLY A 299 4.09 9.97 -7.45
CA GLY A 299 3.13 10.98 -7.84
C GLY A 299 2.01 11.22 -6.82
N GLU A 300 2.19 10.76 -5.59
CA GLU A 300 1.18 10.88 -4.53
C GLU A 300 0.83 12.35 -4.29
N ALA A 301 -0.46 12.64 -4.31
CA ALA A 301 -0.96 13.94 -3.94
C ALA A 301 -0.46 14.33 -2.54
N MET A 302 -0.06 15.60 -2.36
CA MET A 302 0.49 16.12 -1.10
C MET A 302 1.91 15.64 -0.73
N SER A 303 2.54 14.75 -1.50
CA SER A 303 3.96 14.40 -1.31
C SER A 303 4.88 15.62 -1.48
N ALA A 304 6.12 15.51 -1.01
CA ALA A 304 7.03 16.65 -1.09
C ALA A 304 7.34 17.04 -2.54
N LEU A 305 7.64 16.09 -3.45
CA LEU A 305 7.88 16.39 -4.87
C LEU A 305 6.64 16.98 -5.55
N PHE A 306 5.44 16.43 -5.28
CA PHE A 306 4.20 17.00 -5.80
C PHE A 306 4.08 18.48 -5.42
N ARG A 307 4.22 18.80 -4.13
CA ARG A 307 4.14 20.19 -3.66
C ARG A 307 5.22 21.10 -4.25
N ILE A 308 6.43 20.58 -4.46
CA ILE A 308 7.53 21.31 -5.11
C ILE A 308 7.19 21.58 -6.59
N ALA A 309 6.71 20.58 -7.33
CA ALA A 309 6.33 20.70 -8.72
C ALA A 309 5.18 21.69 -8.93
N PHE A 310 4.16 21.67 -8.08
CA PHE A 310 2.98 22.54 -8.16
C PHE A 310 3.11 23.85 -7.36
N SER A 311 4.31 24.23 -6.90
CA SER A 311 4.60 25.49 -6.16
C SER A 311 3.79 25.66 -4.86
N THR A 312 3.43 24.55 -4.20
CA THR A 312 2.73 24.56 -2.92
C THR A 312 3.64 24.16 -1.74
N HIS A 313 4.91 23.84 -2.02
CA HIS A 313 5.90 23.55 -0.98
C HIS A 313 6.40 24.84 -0.33
N ARG A 314 6.41 24.89 1.00
CA ARG A 314 6.71 26.13 1.77
C ARG A 314 8.15 26.65 1.61
N GLN A 315 9.12 25.78 1.33
CA GLN A 315 10.54 26.10 1.41
C GLN A 315 11.30 25.90 0.10
N VAL A 316 10.82 25.02 -0.77
CA VAL A 316 11.48 24.66 -2.03
C VAL A 316 10.56 24.98 -3.20
N GLU A 317 11.10 25.65 -4.21
CA GLU A 317 10.47 25.94 -5.49
C GLU A 317 11.42 25.51 -6.61
N ILE A 318 10.88 24.96 -7.70
CA ILE A 318 11.66 24.60 -8.89
C ILE A 318 12.18 25.87 -9.56
N GLN A 319 13.47 25.88 -9.86
CA GLN A 319 14.13 26.92 -10.64
C GLN A 319 14.47 26.41 -12.04
N PRO A 320 14.45 27.28 -13.05
CA PRO A 320 14.93 26.91 -14.38
C PRO A 320 16.36 26.36 -14.34
N GLY A 321 16.53 25.19 -14.97
CA GLY A 321 17.81 24.47 -14.99
C GLY A 321 18.02 23.49 -13.86
N ASP A 322 17.18 23.45 -12.81
CA ASP A 322 17.27 22.43 -11.78
C ASP A 322 17.23 21.03 -12.41
N ARG A 323 18.14 20.15 -11.98
CA ARG A 323 18.14 18.75 -12.40
C ARG A 323 17.32 17.93 -11.42
N VAL A 324 16.18 17.39 -11.88
CA VAL A 324 15.31 16.53 -11.09
C VAL A 324 15.48 15.08 -11.53
N ILE A 325 15.97 14.23 -10.63
CA ILE A 325 16.22 12.81 -10.87
C ILE A 325 15.12 12.00 -10.20
N ILE A 326 14.35 11.25 -11.00
CA ILE A 326 13.30 10.34 -10.50
C ILE A 326 13.91 8.94 -10.40
N SER A 327 14.29 8.57 -9.17
CA SER A 327 14.96 7.30 -8.87
C SER A 327 13.94 6.27 -8.34
N ALA A 328 12.88 6.06 -9.12
CA ALA A 328 11.84 5.07 -8.86
C ALA A 328 11.13 4.74 -10.18
N SER A 329 10.62 3.53 -10.31
CA SER A 329 9.63 3.17 -11.34
C SER A 329 8.24 3.40 -10.80
N ALA A 330 7.32 3.84 -11.64
CA ALA A 330 5.92 3.95 -11.25
C ALA A 330 5.35 2.57 -10.89
N VAL A 331 4.71 2.47 -9.74
CA VAL A 331 3.89 1.29 -9.39
C VAL A 331 2.69 1.26 -10.34
N PRO A 332 2.26 0.08 -10.83
CA PRO A 332 1.09 -0.02 -11.70
C PRO A 332 -0.12 0.74 -11.14
N GLY A 333 -0.70 1.62 -11.97
CA GLY A 333 -1.78 2.55 -11.59
C GLY A 333 -1.32 3.98 -11.30
N ASN A 334 -0.05 4.21 -10.99
CA ASN A 334 0.47 5.55 -10.66
C ASN A 334 1.10 6.28 -11.86
N GLU A 335 1.12 5.68 -13.05
CA GLU A 335 1.79 6.22 -14.24
C GLU A 335 1.31 7.63 -14.59
N ASN A 336 -0.01 7.86 -14.55
CA ASN A 336 -0.60 9.16 -14.85
C ASN A 336 -0.17 10.23 -13.84
N SER A 337 -0.16 9.90 -12.55
CA SER A 337 0.24 10.81 -11.47
C SER A 337 1.70 11.20 -11.59
N VAL A 338 2.58 10.24 -11.86
CA VAL A 338 4.01 10.48 -12.11
C VAL A 338 4.22 11.34 -13.36
N ASN A 339 3.55 11.03 -14.47
CA ASN A 339 3.63 11.80 -15.71
C ASN A 339 3.15 13.24 -15.53
N ASN A 340 2.11 13.48 -14.73
CA ASN A 340 1.64 14.84 -14.42
C ASN A 340 2.70 15.66 -13.70
N ILE A 341 3.41 15.08 -12.73
CA ILE A 341 4.53 15.74 -12.06
C ILE A 341 5.65 16.03 -13.06
N ILE A 342 6.04 15.06 -13.87
CA ILE A 342 7.08 15.23 -14.90
C ILE A 342 6.74 16.40 -15.83
N ASN A 343 5.51 16.46 -16.34
CA ASN A 343 5.06 17.53 -17.21
C ASN A 343 5.14 18.90 -16.52
N GLU A 344 4.76 18.98 -15.24
CA GLU A 344 4.82 20.23 -14.48
C GLU A 344 6.28 20.68 -14.24
N LEU A 345 7.19 19.76 -13.99
CA LEU A 345 8.63 20.05 -13.87
C LEU A 345 9.20 20.60 -15.19
N TYR A 346 8.84 20.02 -16.34
CA TYR A 346 9.22 20.55 -17.66
C TYR A 346 8.65 21.94 -17.92
N ARG A 347 7.39 22.23 -17.53
CA ARG A 347 6.82 23.60 -17.64
C ARG A 347 7.62 24.62 -16.88
N LYS A 348 8.24 24.23 -15.77
CA LYS A 348 9.14 25.08 -14.96
C LYS A 348 10.58 25.10 -15.47
N LYS A 349 10.84 24.50 -16.64
CA LYS A 349 12.16 24.43 -17.30
C LYS A 349 13.20 23.67 -16.46
N ALA A 350 12.79 22.67 -15.67
CA ALA A 350 13.69 21.73 -15.04
C ALA A 350 14.22 20.72 -16.08
N GLU A 351 15.43 20.23 -15.88
CA GLU A 351 15.97 19.06 -16.56
C GLU A 351 15.50 17.80 -15.78
N VAL A 352 14.56 17.06 -16.35
CA VAL A 352 14.03 15.85 -15.70
C VAL A 352 14.74 14.61 -16.23
N VAL A 353 15.31 13.83 -15.33
CA VAL A 353 16.00 12.57 -15.62
C VAL A 353 15.22 11.43 -14.97
N SER A 354 14.72 10.51 -15.79
CA SER A 354 13.98 9.32 -15.37
C SER A 354 14.60 8.06 -16.00
N GLU A 355 13.93 6.93 -15.93
CA GLU A 355 14.43 5.60 -16.33
C GLU A 355 15.16 5.52 -17.69
N ASN A 356 14.86 6.41 -18.62
CA ASN A 356 15.48 6.42 -19.94
C ASN A 356 16.97 6.86 -19.95
N ALA A 357 17.50 7.36 -18.84
CA ALA A 357 18.86 7.92 -18.73
C ALA A 357 19.86 7.01 -18.01
N GLY A 358 19.55 5.73 -17.87
CA GLY A 358 20.41 4.74 -17.20
C GLY A 358 19.67 3.97 -16.12
N THR A 359 20.40 3.20 -15.32
CA THR A 359 19.82 2.43 -14.21
C THR A 359 19.59 3.35 -13.01
N LEU A 360 18.44 4.01 -12.94
CA LEU A 360 18.06 4.91 -11.84
C LEU A 360 17.23 4.20 -10.78
N HIS A 361 16.67 3.05 -11.11
CA HIS A 361 15.92 2.20 -10.21
C HIS A 361 16.26 0.74 -10.45
N VAL A 362 16.28 -0.03 -9.37
CA VAL A 362 16.28 -1.49 -9.39
C VAL A 362 15.21 -1.98 -8.44
N SER A 363 14.53 -3.06 -8.82
CA SER A 363 13.49 -3.67 -8.00
C SER A 363 14.08 -4.29 -6.73
N GLY A 364 13.26 -4.39 -5.69
CA GLY A 364 13.55 -5.19 -4.50
C GLY A 364 13.18 -6.68 -4.66
N HIS A 365 12.43 -7.04 -5.71
CA HIS A 365 11.87 -8.38 -5.90
C HIS A 365 12.65 -9.18 -6.94
N ALA A 366 12.69 -10.49 -6.71
CA ALA A 366 13.36 -11.47 -7.55
C ALA A 366 12.70 -11.61 -8.93
N CYS A 367 13.51 -11.58 -9.98
CA CYS A 367 13.11 -11.97 -11.34
C CYS A 367 13.03 -13.49 -11.49
N GLN A 368 12.56 -13.97 -12.63
CA GLN A 368 12.21 -15.37 -12.85
C GLN A 368 13.36 -16.35 -12.57
N ASP A 369 14.60 -16.04 -12.96
CA ASP A 369 15.73 -16.95 -12.75
C ASP A 369 16.17 -17.02 -11.28
N GLU A 370 15.99 -15.94 -10.52
CA GLU A 370 16.21 -15.92 -9.07
C GLU A 370 15.16 -16.79 -8.34
N LEU A 371 13.89 -16.73 -8.77
CA LEU A 371 12.82 -17.58 -8.26
C LEU A 371 13.11 -19.07 -8.52
N LYS A 372 13.63 -19.40 -9.70
CA LYS A 372 14.08 -20.77 -10.04
C LYS A 372 15.22 -21.24 -9.13
N ILE A 373 16.16 -20.36 -8.79
CA ILE A 373 17.24 -20.68 -7.85
C ILE A 373 16.69 -21.06 -6.48
N ILE A 374 15.79 -20.24 -5.93
CA ILE A 374 15.17 -20.52 -4.63
C ILE A 374 14.40 -21.85 -4.67
N HIS A 375 13.63 -22.07 -5.73
CA HIS A 375 12.89 -23.31 -5.91
C HIS A 375 13.82 -24.55 -5.95
N ALA A 376 14.94 -24.45 -6.68
CA ALA A 376 15.94 -25.51 -6.79
C ALA A 376 16.67 -25.79 -5.48
N LEU A 377 16.95 -24.77 -4.66
CA LEU A 377 17.60 -24.92 -3.35
C LEU A 377 16.64 -25.53 -2.32
N VAL A 378 15.42 -25.01 -2.24
CA VAL A 378 14.42 -25.39 -1.23
C VAL A 378 13.80 -26.76 -1.54
N ARG A 379 13.58 -27.10 -2.81
CA ARG A 379 12.97 -28.38 -3.26
C ARG A 379 11.69 -28.72 -2.52
N PRO A 380 10.70 -27.83 -2.51
CA PRO A 380 9.50 -28.01 -1.69
C PRO A 380 8.65 -29.18 -2.19
N LYS A 381 7.98 -29.87 -1.25
CA LYS A 381 6.96 -30.86 -1.61
C LYS A 381 5.71 -30.21 -2.19
N PHE A 382 5.31 -29.08 -1.61
CA PHE A 382 4.18 -28.24 -2.06
C PHE A 382 4.65 -26.82 -2.33
N PHE A 383 4.05 -26.19 -3.32
CA PHE A 383 4.36 -24.81 -3.70
C PHE A 383 3.11 -23.93 -3.61
N MET A 384 3.24 -22.75 -3.03
CA MET A 384 2.19 -21.75 -2.94
C MET A 384 2.76 -20.38 -3.32
N PRO A 385 2.46 -19.86 -4.53
CA PRO A 385 2.84 -18.51 -4.91
C PRO A 385 2.07 -17.49 -4.06
N VAL A 386 2.75 -16.48 -3.56
CA VAL A 386 2.18 -15.38 -2.75
C VAL A 386 2.65 -14.03 -3.26
N HIS A 387 2.12 -12.94 -2.70
CA HIS A 387 2.50 -11.56 -3.01
C HIS A 387 2.41 -11.24 -4.51
N GLY A 388 1.18 -11.18 -5.03
CA GLY A 388 0.95 -10.88 -6.44
C GLY A 388 -0.49 -10.95 -6.87
N GLU A 389 -0.78 -10.31 -7.99
CA GLU A 389 -2.05 -10.44 -8.70
C GLU A 389 -2.20 -11.84 -9.32
N GLN A 390 -3.41 -12.21 -9.75
CA GLN A 390 -3.70 -13.53 -10.32
C GLN A 390 -2.76 -13.89 -11.49
N ARG A 391 -2.35 -12.92 -12.32
CA ARG A 391 -1.40 -13.15 -13.42
C ARG A 391 -0.02 -13.56 -12.90
N HIS A 392 0.45 -12.94 -11.83
CA HIS A 392 1.72 -13.28 -11.18
C HIS A 392 1.67 -14.67 -10.57
N LEU A 393 0.62 -14.97 -9.77
CA LEU A 393 0.44 -16.28 -9.13
C LEU A 393 0.38 -17.42 -10.16
N ARG A 394 -0.35 -17.22 -11.26
CA ARG A 394 -0.45 -18.20 -12.35
C ARG A 394 0.86 -18.38 -13.11
N THR A 395 1.58 -17.30 -13.34
CA THR A 395 2.89 -17.38 -14.00
C THR A 395 3.90 -18.09 -13.10
N HIS A 396 3.89 -17.81 -11.78
CA HIS A 396 4.79 -18.48 -10.85
C HIS A 396 4.47 -19.98 -10.70
N ALA A 397 3.19 -20.35 -10.75
CA ALA A 397 2.78 -21.75 -10.80
C ALA A 397 3.40 -22.48 -12.00
N ARG A 398 3.37 -21.87 -13.21
CA ARG A 398 4.00 -22.45 -14.41
C ARG A 398 5.52 -22.60 -14.24
N VAL A 399 6.19 -21.60 -13.66
CA VAL A 399 7.62 -21.69 -13.35
C VAL A 399 7.90 -22.85 -12.39
N ALA A 400 7.05 -23.06 -11.39
CA ALA A 400 7.20 -24.18 -10.46
C ALA A 400 6.99 -25.55 -11.16
N GLU A 401 6.04 -25.64 -12.11
CA GLU A 401 5.86 -26.83 -12.95
C GLU A 401 7.09 -27.10 -13.81
N GLU A 402 7.67 -26.08 -14.45
CA GLU A 402 8.93 -26.18 -15.21
C GLU A 402 10.09 -26.67 -14.34
N MET A 403 10.09 -26.31 -13.05
CA MET A 403 11.08 -26.76 -12.06
C MET A 403 10.80 -28.17 -11.52
N GLY A 404 9.74 -28.84 -12.01
CA GLY A 404 9.43 -30.23 -11.69
C GLY A 404 8.46 -30.42 -10.52
N THR A 405 7.82 -29.37 -10.00
CA THR A 405 6.75 -29.53 -9.00
C THR A 405 5.51 -30.07 -9.68
N PRO A 406 4.95 -31.21 -9.23
CA PRO A 406 3.73 -31.75 -9.81
C PRO A 406 2.56 -30.74 -9.70
N PRO A 407 1.72 -30.56 -10.75
CA PRO A 407 0.63 -29.58 -10.76
C PRO A 407 -0.32 -29.71 -9.56
N GLN A 408 -0.59 -30.93 -9.10
CA GLN A 408 -1.45 -31.18 -7.93
C GLN A 408 -0.82 -30.73 -6.59
N ASN A 409 0.48 -30.45 -6.58
CA ASN A 409 1.21 -29.95 -5.42
C ASN A 409 1.38 -28.41 -5.45
N ILE A 410 0.85 -27.73 -6.48
CA ILE A 410 0.88 -26.28 -6.61
C ILE A 410 -0.49 -25.75 -6.17
N LEU A 411 -0.49 -24.89 -5.15
CA LEU A 411 -1.68 -24.41 -4.47
C LEU A 411 -1.83 -22.91 -4.68
N ILE A 412 -2.70 -22.52 -5.62
CA ILE A 412 -3.09 -21.12 -5.79
C ILE A 412 -4.34 -20.90 -4.96
N ALA A 413 -4.20 -20.14 -3.89
CA ALA A 413 -5.30 -19.82 -2.98
C ALA A 413 -5.83 -18.40 -3.23
N ASP A 414 -7.03 -18.15 -2.74
CA ASP A 414 -7.61 -16.81 -2.61
C ASP A 414 -7.50 -16.31 -1.18
N VAL A 415 -7.65 -15.00 -0.97
CA VAL A 415 -7.73 -14.39 0.36
C VAL A 415 -8.85 -15.04 1.16
N GLY A 416 -8.56 -15.46 2.39
CA GLY A 416 -9.48 -16.18 3.29
C GLY A 416 -9.62 -17.67 3.01
N ARG A 417 -8.95 -18.21 1.98
CA ARG A 417 -8.96 -19.65 1.72
C ARG A 417 -8.06 -20.39 2.68
N VAL A 418 -8.57 -21.41 3.35
CA VAL A 418 -7.79 -22.28 4.23
C VAL A 418 -7.07 -23.32 3.37
N VAL A 419 -5.74 -23.39 3.48
CA VAL A 419 -4.93 -24.46 2.90
C VAL A 419 -4.49 -25.39 4.02
N GLU A 420 -4.97 -26.63 3.99
CA GLU A 420 -4.64 -27.65 5.01
C GLU A 420 -3.50 -28.54 4.53
N PHE A 421 -2.51 -28.71 5.38
CA PHE A 421 -1.36 -29.57 5.15
C PHE A 421 -1.31 -30.70 6.16
N THR A 422 -1.00 -31.88 5.66
CA THR A 422 -0.49 -33.01 6.44
C THR A 422 0.95 -33.27 5.98
N HIS A 423 1.64 -34.19 6.63
CA HIS A 423 2.99 -34.59 6.20
C HIS A 423 3.02 -35.03 4.71
N ASN A 424 1.93 -35.57 4.19
CA ASN A 424 1.88 -36.19 2.87
C ASN A 424 0.94 -35.54 1.87
N SER A 425 0.05 -34.67 2.28
CA SER A 425 -0.97 -34.07 1.40
C SER A 425 -1.18 -32.60 1.72
N ALA A 426 -1.63 -31.86 0.72
CA ALA A 426 -2.14 -30.50 0.86
C ALA A 426 -3.44 -30.39 0.09
N GLN A 427 -4.39 -29.58 0.61
CA GLN A 427 -5.66 -29.34 -0.05
C GLN A 427 -6.21 -27.95 0.27
N LEU A 428 -6.93 -27.39 -0.68
CA LEU A 428 -7.77 -26.22 -0.44
C LEU A 428 -9.01 -26.67 0.33
N ALA A 429 -9.19 -26.16 1.56
CA ALA A 429 -10.29 -26.51 2.45
C ALA A 429 -11.38 -25.40 2.47
N GLY A 430 -11.99 -25.14 3.61
CA GLY A 430 -13.00 -24.10 3.80
C GLY A 430 -12.46 -22.68 3.62
N THR A 431 -13.29 -21.70 3.97
CA THR A 431 -12.94 -20.27 3.97
C THR A 431 -13.19 -19.68 5.36
N VAL A 432 -12.46 -18.60 5.66
CA VAL A 432 -12.68 -17.78 6.85
C VAL A 432 -13.14 -16.38 6.43
N PRO A 433 -13.75 -15.59 7.33
CA PRO A 433 -14.02 -14.18 7.08
C PRO A 433 -12.73 -13.47 6.62
N SER A 434 -12.84 -12.74 5.53
CA SER A 434 -11.71 -12.05 4.92
C SER A 434 -12.23 -10.94 4.01
N GLY A 435 -11.36 -10.03 3.61
CA GLY A 435 -11.71 -8.96 2.70
C GLY A 435 -10.94 -7.67 2.97
N ARG A 436 -11.51 -6.57 2.49
CA ARG A 436 -10.96 -5.23 2.63
C ARG A 436 -11.71 -4.47 3.72
N VAL A 437 -10.99 -3.94 4.70
CA VAL A 437 -11.50 -3.01 5.69
C VAL A 437 -10.94 -1.64 5.37
N PHE A 438 -11.81 -0.65 5.21
CA PHE A 438 -11.42 0.69 4.83
C PHE A 438 -11.18 1.57 6.07
N VAL A 439 -10.12 2.35 6.00
CA VAL A 439 -9.77 3.35 7.02
C VAL A 439 -9.96 4.73 6.42
N ASP A 440 -10.71 5.60 7.11
CA ASP A 440 -10.99 6.98 6.76
C ASP A 440 -10.78 7.85 8.02
N GLY A 441 -9.70 8.60 8.08
CA GLY A 441 -9.26 9.32 9.26
C GLY A 441 -9.10 8.41 10.47
N TYR A 442 -9.90 8.62 11.51
CA TYR A 442 -9.89 7.76 12.71
C TYR A 442 -10.88 6.58 12.63
N GLY A 443 -11.70 6.52 11.57
CA GLY A 443 -12.72 5.47 11.39
C GLY A 443 -12.14 4.22 10.76
N VAL A 444 -12.22 3.09 11.45
CA VAL A 444 -11.84 1.77 10.91
C VAL A 444 -13.11 0.97 10.64
N GLY A 445 -13.32 0.58 9.37
CA GLY A 445 -14.49 -0.22 8.97
C GLY A 445 -15.83 0.54 8.93
N ASN A 446 -15.84 1.84 9.17
CA ASN A 446 -17.06 2.67 9.14
C ASN A 446 -17.52 2.99 7.70
N VAL A 447 -16.64 2.83 6.74
CA VAL A 447 -16.91 3.04 5.32
C VAL A 447 -17.21 1.69 4.67
N GLY A 448 -18.47 1.45 4.38
CA GLY A 448 -18.90 0.23 3.66
C GLY A 448 -19.13 0.50 2.17
N SER A 449 -19.50 -0.55 1.42
CA SER A 449 -19.79 -0.48 -0.02
C SER A 449 -20.87 0.56 -0.37
N VAL A 450 -21.84 0.76 0.50
CA VAL A 450 -22.91 1.76 0.32
C VAL A 450 -22.33 3.17 0.35
N VAL A 451 -21.50 3.47 1.37
CA VAL A 451 -20.86 4.80 1.51
C VAL A 451 -19.95 5.09 0.33
N LEU A 452 -19.13 4.11 -0.11
CA LEU A 452 -18.27 4.28 -1.28
C LEU A 452 -19.05 4.51 -2.56
N ARG A 453 -20.14 3.76 -2.77
CA ARG A 453 -21.04 3.96 -3.92
C ARG A 453 -21.63 5.37 -3.90
N ASP A 454 -22.08 5.84 -2.74
CA ASP A 454 -22.67 7.18 -2.62
C ASP A 454 -21.60 8.27 -2.86
N ARG A 455 -20.39 8.12 -2.32
CA ARG A 455 -19.26 9.04 -2.60
C ARG A 455 -18.90 9.07 -4.09
N ARG A 456 -18.87 7.91 -4.75
CA ARG A 456 -18.63 7.81 -6.19
C ARG A 456 -19.73 8.52 -6.98
N HIS A 457 -20.99 8.30 -6.65
CA HIS A 457 -22.13 8.94 -7.28
C HIS A 457 -22.06 10.46 -7.12
N LEU A 458 -21.77 10.95 -5.91
CA LEU A 458 -21.57 12.38 -5.64
C LEU A 458 -20.41 12.96 -6.46
N ALA A 459 -19.31 12.23 -6.60
CA ALA A 459 -18.14 12.70 -7.36
C ALA A 459 -18.39 12.74 -8.88
N GLN A 460 -19.20 11.83 -9.42
CA GLN A 460 -19.50 11.76 -10.85
C GLN A 460 -20.53 12.79 -11.30
N ASP A 461 -21.67 12.88 -10.62
CA ASP A 461 -22.82 13.65 -11.10
C ASP A 461 -23.26 14.76 -10.14
N GLY A 462 -22.67 14.86 -8.94
CA GLY A 462 -23.03 15.85 -7.95
C GLY A 462 -24.34 15.52 -7.22
N MET A 463 -24.90 16.53 -6.56
CA MET A 463 -26.13 16.38 -5.78
C MET A 463 -27.11 17.54 -6.00
N ILE A 464 -28.39 17.21 -5.80
CA ILE A 464 -29.50 18.14 -5.79
C ILE A 464 -30.30 17.91 -4.50
N VAL A 465 -30.47 18.96 -3.70
CA VAL A 465 -31.35 18.95 -2.53
C VAL A 465 -32.64 19.69 -2.91
N VAL A 466 -33.79 19.07 -2.65
CA VAL A 466 -35.12 19.64 -2.89
C VAL A 466 -35.78 19.84 -1.54
N VAL A 467 -36.01 21.09 -1.14
CA VAL A 467 -36.60 21.41 0.15
C VAL A 467 -38.04 21.83 -0.06
N VAL A 468 -38.96 21.18 0.62
CA VAL A 468 -40.40 21.51 0.62
C VAL A 468 -40.92 21.61 2.05
N SER A 469 -41.78 22.60 2.33
CA SER A 469 -42.51 22.72 3.60
C SER A 469 -43.97 22.35 3.39
N LEU A 470 -44.43 21.34 4.14
CA LEU A 470 -45.81 20.85 4.05
C LEU A 470 -46.53 21.08 5.37
N SER A 471 -47.84 21.37 5.30
CA SER A 471 -48.72 21.44 6.48
C SER A 471 -48.87 20.06 7.11
N GLY A 472 -48.62 19.96 8.41
CA GLY A 472 -48.79 18.72 9.15
C GLY A 472 -50.25 18.23 9.27
N GLU A 473 -51.22 19.14 9.11
CA GLU A 473 -52.65 18.81 9.20
C GLU A 473 -53.23 18.40 7.85
N THR A 474 -52.89 19.12 6.77
CA THR A 474 -53.55 18.94 5.46
C THR A 474 -52.63 18.29 4.42
N GLY A 475 -51.31 18.28 4.66
CA GLY A 475 -50.34 17.86 3.66
C GLY A 475 -50.11 18.83 2.51
N ASP A 476 -50.70 20.05 2.60
CA ASP A 476 -50.57 21.07 1.57
C ASP A 476 -49.20 21.72 1.56
N LEU A 477 -48.74 22.16 0.39
CA LEU A 477 -47.50 22.89 0.22
C LEU A 477 -47.61 24.28 0.85
N VAL A 478 -46.78 24.57 1.85
CA VAL A 478 -46.69 25.87 2.53
C VAL A 478 -45.61 26.75 1.91
N SER A 479 -44.45 26.15 1.55
CA SER A 479 -43.31 26.85 0.96
C SER A 479 -42.41 25.90 0.16
N GLY A 480 -41.73 26.43 -0.84
CA GLY A 480 -40.85 25.70 -1.76
C GLY A 480 -41.58 25.28 -3.05
N PRO A 481 -41.05 24.31 -3.84
CA PRO A 481 -39.76 23.62 -3.70
C PRO A 481 -38.56 24.55 -3.90
N ASP A 482 -37.65 24.58 -2.93
CA ASP A 482 -36.34 25.20 -3.10
C ASP A 482 -35.33 24.18 -3.55
N ILE A 483 -34.58 24.53 -4.61
CA ILE A 483 -33.59 23.60 -5.22
C ILE A 483 -32.19 24.13 -4.98
N ILE A 484 -31.38 23.32 -4.32
CA ILE A 484 -29.97 23.57 -4.05
C ILE A 484 -29.15 22.50 -4.75
N THR A 485 -28.13 22.88 -5.52
CA THR A 485 -27.25 21.95 -6.20
C THR A 485 -25.77 22.16 -5.84
N ARG A 486 -25.01 21.07 -5.79
CA ARG A 486 -23.55 21.08 -5.63
C ARG A 486 -22.93 20.03 -6.55
N GLY A 487 -21.89 20.46 -7.29
CA GLY A 487 -21.14 19.55 -8.17
C GLY A 487 -21.89 19.06 -9.41
N PHE A 488 -23.15 19.51 -9.64
CA PHE A 488 -23.95 19.09 -10.80
C PHE A 488 -23.86 20.09 -11.95
N VAL A 489 -24.30 21.34 -11.73
CA VAL A 489 -24.29 22.41 -12.74
C VAL A 489 -23.87 23.75 -12.11
N TYR A 490 -23.37 24.64 -12.95
CA TYR A 490 -23.13 26.02 -12.53
C TYR A 490 -24.45 26.82 -12.53
N VAL A 491 -24.98 27.11 -11.34
CA VAL A 491 -26.35 27.62 -11.14
C VAL A 491 -26.61 28.91 -11.92
N LYS A 492 -25.64 29.84 -12.00
CA LYS A 492 -25.80 31.12 -12.71
C LYS A 492 -26.02 30.98 -14.22
N GLU A 493 -25.63 29.86 -14.81
CA GLU A 493 -25.81 29.58 -16.25
C GLU A 493 -26.94 28.57 -16.51
N SER A 494 -27.64 28.14 -15.46
CA SER A 494 -28.62 27.05 -15.51
C SER A 494 -29.93 27.41 -14.81
N GLU A 495 -30.28 28.69 -14.72
CA GLU A 495 -31.52 29.17 -14.08
C GLU A 495 -32.76 28.49 -14.66
N GLY A 496 -32.87 28.38 -15.97
CA GLY A 496 -33.99 27.70 -16.63
C GLY A 496 -34.15 26.24 -16.24
N LEU A 497 -33.03 25.51 -16.05
CA LEU A 497 -33.07 24.13 -15.56
C LEU A 497 -33.54 24.05 -14.11
N MET A 498 -33.17 25.04 -13.27
CA MET A 498 -33.62 25.08 -11.88
C MET A 498 -35.14 25.34 -11.79
N ASP A 499 -35.68 26.21 -12.66
CA ASP A 499 -37.12 26.48 -12.71
C ASP A 499 -37.91 25.25 -13.19
N GLU A 500 -37.43 24.57 -14.24
CA GLU A 500 -38.04 23.33 -14.69
C GLU A 500 -38.00 22.23 -13.61
N LEU A 501 -36.95 22.13 -12.83
CA LEU A 501 -36.86 21.18 -11.72
C LEU A 501 -37.83 21.52 -10.58
N ARG A 502 -38.10 22.79 -10.35
CA ARG A 502 -39.14 23.22 -9.41
C ARG A 502 -40.54 22.78 -9.88
N GLU A 503 -40.85 22.98 -11.18
CA GLU A 503 -42.11 22.52 -11.78
C GLU A 503 -42.26 20.99 -11.65
N VAL A 504 -41.21 20.20 -12.00
CA VAL A 504 -41.24 18.75 -11.86
C VAL A 504 -41.46 18.28 -10.42
N ALA A 505 -40.89 19.00 -9.46
CA ALA A 505 -41.10 18.69 -8.03
C ALA A 505 -42.52 19.04 -7.57
N LEU A 506 -43.10 20.17 -8.06
CA LEU A 506 -44.50 20.55 -7.82
C LEU A 506 -45.48 19.54 -8.40
N ASP A 507 -45.32 19.19 -9.68
CA ASP A 507 -46.16 18.18 -10.36
C ASP A 507 -46.13 16.85 -9.59
N SER A 508 -44.95 16.45 -9.07
CA SER A 508 -44.80 15.22 -8.28
C SER A 508 -45.56 15.29 -6.95
N LEU A 509 -45.57 16.44 -6.30
CA LEU A 509 -46.33 16.67 -5.06
C LEU A 509 -47.84 16.63 -5.31
N GLU A 510 -48.33 17.34 -6.34
CA GLU A 510 -49.74 17.35 -6.73
C GLU A 510 -50.23 15.93 -7.08
N ALA A 511 -49.42 15.17 -7.80
CA ALA A 511 -49.74 13.78 -8.13
C ALA A 511 -49.84 12.87 -6.89
N CYS A 512 -48.99 13.10 -5.88
CA CYS A 512 -49.06 12.38 -4.61
C CYS A 512 -50.32 12.71 -3.84
N GLN A 513 -50.68 14.00 -3.76
CA GLN A 513 -51.91 14.48 -3.10
C GLN A 513 -53.16 13.91 -3.78
N ALA A 514 -53.24 13.97 -5.12
CA ALA A 514 -54.35 13.42 -5.89
C ALA A 514 -54.56 11.91 -5.69
N GLN A 515 -53.49 11.18 -5.37
CA GLN A 515 -53.51 9.73 -5.07
C GLN A 515 -53.70 9.43 -3.57
N GLY A 516 -53.89 10.45 -2.72
CA GLY A 516 -54.03 10.29 -1.29
C GLY A 516 -52.77 9.76 -0.59
N MET A 517 -51.59 9.91 -1.19
CA MET A 517 -50.31 9.55 -0.59
C MET A 517 -49.85 10.66 0.33
N LEU A 518 -50.03 10.46 1.64
CA LEU A 518 -49.66 11.44 2.65
C LEU A 518 -48.41 11.05 3.44
N ASP A 519 -47.88 9.83 3.24
CA ASP A 519 -46.68 9.42 3.91
C ASP A 519 -45.41 10.01 3.24
N TRP A 520 -44.51 10.49 4.07
CA TRP A 520 -43.33 11.25 3.63
C TRP A 520 -42.31 10.40 2.85
N ALA A 521 -42.30 9.10 3.10
CA ALA A 521 -41.40 8.21 2.38
C ALA A 521 -41.84 8.06 0.90
N SER A 522 -43.13 7.92 0.65
CA SER A 522 -43.72 7.86 -0.67
C SER A 522 -43.55 9.17 -1.44
N ILE A 523 -43.80 10.32 -0.79
CA ILE A 523 -43.60 11.66 -1.37
C ILE A 523 -42.14 11.86 -1.78
N LYS A 524 -41.19 11.59 -0.86
CA LYS A 524 -39.76 11.66 -1.18
C LYS A 524 -39.35 10.75 -2.34
N SER A 525 -39.90 9.54 -2.40
CA SER A 525 -39.63 8.59 -3.48
C SER A 525 -40.16 9.08 -4.83
N ALA A 526 -41.38 9.67 -4.86
CA ALA A 526 -41.99 10.22 -6.05
C ALA A 526 -41.16 11.38 -6.61
N ILE A 527 -40.85 12.40 -5.78
CA ILE A 527 -40.02 13.55 -6.17
C ILE A 527 -38.68 13.06 -6.73
N LYS A 528 -38.00 12.16 -6.03
CA LYS A 528 -36.71 11.61 -6.46
C LYS A 528 -36.83 10.92 -7.82
N SER A 529 -37.85 10.10 -8.02
CA SER A 529 -38.02 9.31 -9.25
C SER A 529 -38.32 10.18 -10.45
N GLU A 530 -39.25 11.15 -10.34
CA GLU A 530 -39.61 12.02 -11.44
C GLU A 530 -38.48 12.97 -11.81
N MET A 531 -37.84 13.58 -10.84
CA MET A 531 -36.67 14.44 -11.08
C MET A 531 -35.49 13.66 -11.71
N SER A 532 -35.19 12.46 -11.23
CA SER A 532 -34.15 11.62 -11.85
C SER A 532 -34.48 11.31 -13.31
N ARG A 533 -35.73 10.94 -13.60
CA ARG A 533 -36.20 10.65 -14.95
C ARG A 533 -36.11 11.87 -15.86
N TYR A 534 -36.53 13.04 -15.37
CA TYR A 534 -36.45 14.30 -16.08
C TYR A 534 -35.02 14.69 -16.40
N LEU A 535 -34.14 14.70 -15.39
CA LEU A 535 -32.72 15.03 -15.53
C LEU A 535 -31.98 14.11 -16.49
N TYR A 536 -32.21 12.81 -16.37
CA TYR A 536 -31.56 11.85 -17.28
C TYR A 536 -32.01 12.06 -18.73
N ARG A 537 -33.29 12.34 -18.98
CA ARG A 537 -33.77 12.65 -20.33
C ARG A 537 -33.11 13.90 -20.89
N LYS A 538 -32.99 14.95 -20.08
CA LYS A 538 -32.50 16.26 -20.51
C LYS A 538 -30.98 16.37 -20.57
N THR A 539 -30.27 15.79 -19.60
CA THR A 539 -28.82 15.99 -19.41
C THR A 539 -27.99 14.74 -19.59
N LYS A 540 -28.60 13.54 -19.63
CA LYS A 540 -27.92 12.23 -19.56
C LYS A 540 -27.09 12.02 -18.29
N ARG A 541 -27.32 12.83 -17.26
CA ARG A 541 -26.67 12.77 -15.95
C ARG A 541 -27.68 12.34 -14.89
N ASN A 542 -27.19 11.72 -13.83
CA ASN A 542 -28.02 11.20 -12.74
C ASN A 542 -27.52 11.66 -11.37
N PRO A 543 -27.61 12.95 -11.03
CA PRO A 543 -27.13 13.44 -9.73
C PRO A 543 -27.89 12.79 -8.57
N MET A 544 -27.26 12.77 -7.40
CA MET A 544 -27.93 12.31 -6.18
C MET A 544 -29.01 13.30 -5.78
N ILE A 545 -30.27 12.88 -5.78
CA ILE A 545 -31.40 13.72 -5.38
C ILE A 545 -31.79 13.40 -3.94
N LEU A 546 -31.81 14.44 -3.12
CA LEU A 546 -32.16 14.39 -1.68
C LEU A 546 -33.38 15.25 -1.39
N PRO A 547 -34.61 14.71 -1.40
CA PRO A 547 -35.79 15.43 -0.97
C PRO A 547 -35.82 15.60 0.56
N VAL A 548 -35.95 16.82 1.02
CA VAL A 548 -36.11 17.23 2.43
C VAL A 548 -37.49 17.78 2.60
N ILE A 549 -38.32 17.15 3.44
CA ILE A 549 -39.67 17.61 3.78
C ILE A 549 -39.60 18.16 5.19
N MET A 550 -40.06 19.40 5.36
CA MET A 550 -40.23 20.05 6.65
C MET A 550 -41.72 20.16 6.95
N GLU A 551 -42.14 19.79 8.15
CA GLU A 551 -43.49 19.93 8.66
C GLU A 551 -43.61 21.29 9.33
N VAL A 552 -44.66 22.04 8.99
CA VAL A 552 -44.97 23.38 9.54
C VAL A 552 -46.44 23.49 9.89
#